data_981ab93534be1743552e3d9f3ac7a54f
#
_entry.id   981ab93534be1743552e3d9f3ac7a54f
#
_cell.length_a   1.000
_cell.length_b   1.000
_cell.length_c   1.000
_cell.angle_alpha   90.00
_cell.angle_beta   90.00
_cell.angle_gamma   90.00
#
_symmetry.space_group_name_H-M   'P 1'
#
loop_
_entity.id
_entity.type
_entity.pdbx_description
1 polymer ?
#
loop_
_entity_poly.entity_id
_entity_poly.type
_entity_poly.pdbx_seq_one_letter_code
_entity_poly.pdbx_strand_id
1 'polypeptide(L)'
;MVDVLHDDPLSPRHAASGRDDLIRHELCDEGIRLARLLAALLPDEPEVHGLLALVLLQDSRRGTRLGPEGELILLEDQDRARWDRGRIAEGQAELARAQGIGPAGPYRLQATIAAVHAAAPTWEATDWSRIAALYAVLA
;
A
#
# COMPACT_ATOMS: atom_id res chain seq x y z
N MET A 1 30.60 1.82 -10.59
CA MET A 1 31.08 2.27 -10.10
C MET A 1 30.69 2.60 -8.87
N VAL A 2 30.58 3.07 -8.49
CA VAL A 2 30.02 3.43 -7.57
C VAL A 2 29.82 2.79 -6.38
N ASP A 3 30.06 1.85 -6.38
CA ASP A 3 29.57 1.01 -5.63
C ASP A 3 30.27 0.82 -4.40
N VAL A 4 31.48 1.00 -4.35
CA VAL A 4 32.26 0.96 -3.15
C VAL A 4 31.68 1.90 -2.11
N LEU A 5 31.12 3.00 -2.59
CA LEU A 5 30.52 3.98 -1.70
C LEU A 5 29.28 3.48 -1.03
N HIS A 6 28.62 2.48 -1.61
CA HIS A 6 27.43 1.96 -1.02
C HIS A 6 27.72 1.20 0.27
N ASP A 7 28.89 0.65 0.40
CA ASP A 7 29.23 -0.19 1.54
C ASP A 7 29.74 0.60 2.73
N ASP A 8 29.93 1.91 2.56
CA ASP A 8 30.40 2.76 3.66
C ASP A 8 29.19 3.35 4.41
N PRO A 9 28.90 2.87 5.63
CA PRO A 9 27.76 3.36 6.38
C PRO A 9 27.88 4.82 6.82
N LEU A 10 29.08 5.38 6.72
CA LEU A 10 29.30 6.77 7.11
C LEU A 10 29.27 7.71 5.91
N SER A 11 29.05 7.19 4.70
CA SER A 11 29.02 8.01 3.52
C SER A 11 27.82 8.95 3.53
N PRO A 12 27.91 10.14 2.93
CA PRO A 12 26.76 11.04 2.80
C PRO A 12 25.59 10.41 2.07
N ARG A 13 25.87 9.49 1.15
CA ARG A 13 24.83 8.79 0.42
C ARG A 13 23.99 7.89 1.33
N HIS A 14 24.62 7.16 2.25
CA HIS A 14 23.91 6.34 3.22
C HIS A 14 23.11 7.19 4.17
N ALA A 15 23.66 8.28 4.65
CA ALA A 15 22.97 9.18 5.55
C ALA A 15 21.73 9.79 4.89
N ALA A 16 21.86 10.22 3.62
CA ALA A 16 20.75 10.79 2.86
C ALA A 16 19.66 9.74 2.62
N SER A 17 20.05 8.51 2.27
CA SER A 17 19.11 7.43 2.01
C SER A 17 18.33 7.05 3.27
N GLY A 18 19.00 6.96 4.44
CA GLY A 18 18.35 6.66 5.69
C GLY A 18 17.40 7.77 6.13
N ARG A 19 17.76 9.02 5.87
CA ARG A 19 16.92 10.16 6.18
C ARG A 19 15.68 10.18 5.29
N ASP A 20 15.84 9.89 4.00
CA ASP A 20 14.75 9.84 3.05
C ASP A 20 13.76 8.73 3.42
N ASP A 21 14.26 7.57 3.86
CA ASP A 21 13.41 6.46 4.30
C ASP A 21 12.61 6.84 5.53
N LEU A 22 13.24 7.51 6.50
CA LEU A 22 12.56 7.97 7.71
C LEU A 22 11.46 8.96 7.37
N ILE A 23 11.73 9.91 6.49
CA ILE A 23 10.74 10.89 6.05
C ILE A 23 9.58 10.20 5.35
N ARG A 24 9.84 9.21 4.49
CA ARG A 24 8.80 8.45 3.82
C ARG A 24 7.91 7.71 4.81
N HIS A 25 8.50 7.09 5.83
CA HIS A 25 7.73 6.40 6.87
C HIS A 25 6.84 7.38 7.62
N GLU A 26 7.36 8.55 7.97
CA GLU A 26 6.58 9.58 8.64
C GLU A 26 5.43 10.09 7.78
N LEU A 27 5.65 10.28 6.48
CA LEU A 27 4.61 10.72 5.55
C LEU A 27 3.53 9.65 5.39
N CYS A 28 3.91 8.37 5.33
CA CYS A 28 2.94 7.28 5.25
C CYS A 28 2.08 7.21 6.51
N ASP A 29 2.69 7.34 7.68
CA ASP A 29 1.96 7.32 8.95
C ASP A 29 1.03 8.52 9.06
N GLU A 30 1.46 9.69 8.63
CA GLU A 30 0.65 10.89 8.62
C GLU A 30 -0.51 10.76 7.63
N GLY A 31 -0.26 10.18 6.46
CA GLY A 31 -1.29 9.93 5.47
C GLY A 31 -2.39 9.02 6.00
N ILE A 32 -2.02 7.95 6.70
CA ILE A 32 -2.96 7.04 7.33
C ILE A 32 -3.75 7.76 8.42
N ARG A 33 -3.08 8.55 9.24
CA ARG A 33 -3.72 9.32 10.31
C ARG A 33 -4.79 10.25 9.75
N LEU A 34 -4.46 10.97 8.68
CA LEU A 34 -5.40 11.89 8.03
C LEU A 34 -6.56 11.16 7.38
N ALA A 35 -6.29 10.03 6.73
CA ALA A 35 -7.35 9.23 6.12
C ALA A 35 -8.32 8.67 7.16
N ARG A 36 -7.79 8.23 8.31
CA ARG A 36 -8.65 7.78 9.42
C ARG A 36 -9.52 8.92 9.96
N LEU A 37 -8.96 10.10 10.07
CA LEU A 37 -9.70 11.27 10.53
C LEU A 37 -10.81 11.61 9.54
N LEU A 38 -10.52 11.60 8.24
CA LEU A 38 -11.54 11.85 7.22
C LEU A 38 -12.66 10.83 7.28
N ALA A 39 -12.35 9.56 7.45
CA ALA A 39 -13.34 8.49 7.55
C ALA A 39 -14.23 8.67 8.78
N ALA A 40 -13.66 9.16 9.87
CA ALA A 40 -14.43 9.43 11.09
C ALA A 40 -15.35 10.65 10.92
N LEU A 41 -14.90 11.66 10.17
CA LEU A 41 -15.68 12.89 9.94
C LEU A 41 -16.73 12.71 8.84
N LEU A 42 -16.50 11.83 7.89
CA LEU A 42 -17.36 11.61 6.73
C LEU A 42 -17.72 10.12 6.61
N PRO A 43 -18.41 9.55 7.61
CA PRO A 43 -18.61 8.10 7.67
C PRO A 43 -19.50 7.54 6.56
N ASP A 44 -20.28 8.38 5.90
CA ASP A 44 -21.20 7.95 4.84
C ASP A 44 -20.62 8.14 3.43
N GLU A 45 -19.36 8.53 3.32
CA GLU A 45 -18.71 8.75 2.03
C GLU A 45 -17.90 7.53 1.63
N PRO A 46 -18.38 6.73 0.66
CA PRO A 46 -17.68 5.48 0.29
C PRO A 46 -16.28 5.69 -0.24
N GLU A 47 -16.03 6.82 -0.94
CA GLU A 47 -14.68 7.08 -1.46
C GLU A 47 -13.68 7.43 -0.38
N VAL A 48 -14.13 7.96 0.74
CA VAL A 48 -13.24 8.21 1.89
C VAL A 48 -12.83 6.88 2.53
N HIS A 49 -13.76 5.96 2.68
CA HIS A 49 -13.43 4.59 3.15
C HIS A 49 -12.55 3.87 2.14
N GLY A 50 -12.81 4.06 0.85
CA GLY A 50 -11.95 3.53 -0.20
C GLY A 50 -10.53 4.06 -0.14
N LEU A 51 -10.38 5.37 0.09
CA LEU A 51 -9.06 5.97 0.24
C LEU A 51 -8.31 5.41 1.45
N LEU A 52 -8.98 5.33 2.59
CA LEU A 52 -8.36 4.77 3.80
C LEU A 52 -7.94 3.32 3.55
N ALA A 53 -8.82 2.51 2.94
CA ALA A 53 -8.48 1.14 2.60
C ALA A 53 -7.26 1.08 1.68
N LEU A 54 -7.22 1.93 0.67
CA LEU A 54 -6.11 1.96 -0.29
C LEU A 54 -4.79 2.26 0.39
N VAL A 55 -4.73 3.31 1.22
CA VAL A 55 -3.48 3.67 1.88
C VAL A 55 -3.04 2.60 2.88
N LEU A 56 -3.99 1.95 3.58
CA LEU A 56 -3.66 0.86 4.50
C LEU A 56 -3.11 -0.35 3.77
N LEU A 57 -3.75 -0.74 2.66
CA LEU A 57 -3.32 -1.89 1.88
C LEU A 57 -1.96 -1.66 1.22
N GLN A 58 -1.74 -0.47 0.69
CA GLN A 58 -0.44 -0.12 0.14
C GLN A 58 0.64 -0.06 1.22
N ASP A 59 0.31 0.48 2.39
CA ASP A 59 1.24 0.58 3.50
C ASP A 59 1.61 -0.80 4.06
N SER A 60 0.72 -1.78 3.93
CA SER A 60 1.00 -3.15 4.39
C SER A 60 2.26 -3.73 3.76
N ARG A 61 2.67 -3.22 2.60
CA ARG A 61 3.85 -3.67 1.87
C ARG A 61 5.08 -2.81 2.13
N ARG A 62 4.99 -1.84 3.04
CA ARG A 62 6.06 -0.86 3.30
C ARG A 62 7.43 -1.53 3.50
N GLY A 63 7.46 -2.60 4.28
CA GLY A 63 8.70 -3.29 4.59
C GLY A 63 9.28 -4.12 3.45
N THR A 64 8.54 -4.32 2.35
CA THR A 64 8.99 -5.15 1.23
C THR A 64 9.19 -4.37 -0.06
N ARG A 65 8.88 -3.07 -0.06
CA ARG A 65 8.98 -2.25 -1.28
C ARG A 65 10.41 -1.90 -1.67
N LEU A 66 11.29 -1.83 -0.68
CA LEU A 66 12.69 -1.47 -0.91
C LEU A 66 13.58 -2.60 -0.45
N GLY A 67 14.60 -2.85 -1.24
CA GLY A 67 15.66 -3.79 -0.88
C GLY A 67 16.69 -3.16 0.04
N PRO A 68 17.70 -3.94 0.46
CA PRO A 68 18.71 -3.48 1.43
C PRO A 68 19.48 -2.24 0.99
N GLU A 69 19.55 -2.00 -0.33
CA GLU A 69 20.28 -0.87 -0.87
C GLU A 69 19.37 0.24 -1.37
N GLY A 70 18.09 0.21 -0.96
CA GLY A 70 17.12 1.21 -1.35
C GLY A 70 16.53 1.01 -2.73
N GLU A 71 16.83 -0.10 -3.42
CA GLU A 71 16.27 -0.38 -4.73
C GLU A 71 14.79 -0.78 -4.61
N LEU A 72 14.00 -0.40 -5.63
CA LEU A 72 12.60 -0.77 -5.68
C LEU A 72 12.46 -2.26 -5.94
N ILE A 73 11.65 -2.92 -5.12
CA ILE A 73 11.29 -4.33 -5.31
C ILE A 73 9.92 -4.38 -5.99
N LEU A 74 9.86 -5.04 -7.15
CA LEU A 74 8.60 -5.18 -7.87
C LEU A 74 7.62 -6.02 -7.05
N LEU A 75 6.33 -5.75 -7.23
CA LEU A 75 5.28 -6.46 -6.50
C LEU A 75 5.42 -7.98 -6.62
N GLU A 76 5.74 -8.47 -7.82
CA GLU A 76 5.91 -9.91 -8.05
C GLU A 76 7.09 -10.51 -7.28
N ASP A 77 8.06 -9.69 -6.89
CA ASP A 77 9.26 -10.12 -6.18
C ASP A 77 9.19 -9.88 -4.67
N GLN A 78 8.11 -9.27 -4.19
CA GLN A 78 7.94 -9.01 -2.76
C GLN A 78 7.55 -10.29 -2.02
N ASP A 79 8.09 -10.45 -0.82
CA ASP A 79 7.74 -11.56 0.06
C ASP A 79 6.43 -11.22 0.78
N ARG A 80 5.34 -11.78 0.31
CA ARG A 80 4.00 -11.50 0.85
C ARG A 80 3.83 -11.94 2.31
N ALA A 81 4.64 -12.89 2.77
CA ALA A 81 4.62 -13.29 4.17
C ALA A 81 5.05 -12.15 5.10
N ARG A 82 5.79 -11.17 4.58
CA ARG A 82 6.25 -10.01 5.35
C ARG A 82 5.30 -8.82 5.29
N TRP A 83 4.21 -8.91 4.53
CA TRP A 83 3.22 -7.85 4.51
C TRP A 83 2.51 -7.77 5.85
N ASP A 84 2.19 -6.54 6.28
CA ASP A 84 1.55 -6.28 7.57
C ASP A 84 0.09 -6.75 7.56
N ARG A 85 -0.18 -7.87 8.25
CA ARG A 85 -1.51 -8.48 8.27
C ARG A 85 -2.53 -7.62 9.01
N GLY A 86 -2.10 -6.85 9.99
CA GLY A 86 -2.98 -5.92 10.70
C GLY A 86 -3.48 -4.82 9.77
N ARG A 87 -2.59 -4.24 8.96
CA ARG A 87 -2.95 -3.24 7.97
C ARG A 87 -3.90 -3.81 6.91
N ILE A 88 -3.63 -5.03 6.45
CA ILE A 88 -4.48 -5.71 5.48
C ILE A 88 -5.88 -5.91 6.04
N ALA A 89 -5.99 -6.41 7.26
CA ALA A 89 -7.29 -6.64 7.91
C ALA A 89 -8.06 -5.33 8.09
N GLU A 90 -7.38 -4.28 8.51
CA GLU A 90 -7.99 -2.96 8.65
C GLU A 90 -8.48 -2.42 7.30
N GLY A 91 -7.67 -2.56 6.26
CA GLY A 91 -8.05 -2.14 4.91
C GLY A 91 -9.25 -2.90 4.37
N GLN A 92 -9.29 -4.21 4.58
CA GLN A 92 -10.42 -5.04 4.18
C GLN A 92 -11.70 -4.64 4.92
N ALA A 93 -11.60 -4.32 6.20
CA ALA A 93 -12.75 -3.86 6.98
C ALA A 93 -13.29 -2.52 6.46
N GLU A 94 -12.39 -1.60 6.08
CA GLU A 94 -12.81 -0.32 5.51
C GLU A 94 -13.49 -0.50 4.15
N LEU A 95 -13.03 -1.42 3.32
CA LEU A 95 -13.70 -1.74 2.06
C LEU A 95 -15.09 -2.30 2.30
N ALA A 96 -15.25 -3.16 3.32
CA ALA A 96 -16.55 -3.71 3.67
C ALA A 96 -17.54 -2.60 4.09
N ARG A 97 -17.05 -1.58 4.78
CA ARG A 97 -17.89 -0.42 5.16
C ARG A 97 -18.34 0.38 3.96
N ALA A 98 -17.54 0.43 2.90
CA ALA A 98 -17.89 1.15 1.68
C ALA A 98 -18.94 0.42 0.84
N GLN A 99 -19.06 -0.89 1.01
CA GLN A 99 -20.02 -1.68 0.24
C GLN A 99 -21.44 -1.29 0.61
N GLY A 100 -22.28 -1.13 -0.43
CA GLY A 100 -23.68 -0.77 -0.20
C GLY A 100 -23.92 0.73 -0.02
N ILE A 101 -22.89 1.56 -0.02
CA ILE A 101 -23.04 3.00 0.08
C ILE A 101 -22.81 3.66 -1.29
N GLY A 102 -23.58 3.27 -2.27
CA GLY A 102 -23.47 3.86 -3.61
C GLY A 102 -22.46 3.17 -4.51
N PRO A 103 -22.26 3.68 -5.74
CA PRO A 103 -21.39 3.06 -6.74
C PRO A 103 -19.91 3.20 -6.38
N ALA A 104 -19.10 2.28 -6.90
CA ALA A 104 -17.67 2.29 -6.66
C ALA A 104 -17.00 3.42 -7.45
N GLY A 105 -16.30 4.30 -6.75
CA GLY A 105 -15.45 5.32 -7.35
C GLY A 105 -14.00 4.86 -7.48
N PRO A 106 -13.12 5.73 -7.99
CA PRO A 106 -11.72 5.37 -8.26
C PRO A 106 -10.94 4.84 -7.06
N TYR A 107 -11.09 5.43 -5.89
CA TYR A 107 -10.34 4.99 -4.71
C TYR A 107 -10.81 3.62 -4.23
N ARG A 108 -12.11 3.41 -4.21
CA ARG A 108 -12.66 2.10 -3.83
C ARG A 108 -12.25 1.02 -4.81
N LEU A 109 -12.23 1.32 -6.11
CA LEU A 109 -11.79 0.36 -7.13
C LEU A 109 -10.31 0.02 -6.97
N GLN A 110 -9.46 1.03 -6.79
CA GLN A 110 -8.03 0.81 -6.57
C GLN A 110 -7.76 0.03 -5.29
N ALA A 111 -8.49 0.34 -4.21
CA ALA A 111 -8.38 -0.39 -2.96
C ALA A 111 -8.81 -1.85 -3.13
N THR A 112 -9.84 -2.10 -3.92
CA THR A 112 -10.30 -3.47 -4.19
C THR A 112 -9.23 -4.26 -4.93
N ILE A 113 -8.56 -3.63 -5.92
CA ILE A 113 -7.43 -4.26 -6.61
C ILE A 113 -6.32 -4.62 -5.62
N ALA A 114 -5.95 -3.68 -4.75
CA ALA A 114 -4.95 -3.93 -3.74
C ALA A 114 -5.35 -5.07 -2.79
N ALA A 115 -6.63 -5.15 -2.44
CA ALA A 115 -7.16 -6.22 -1.59
C ALA A 115 -7.09 -7.59 -2.27
N VAL A 116 -7.32 -7.64 -3.58
CA VAL A 116 -7.19 -8.89 -4.35
C VAL A 116 -5.75 -9.40 -4.28
N HIS A 117 -4.77 -8.51 -4.43
CA HIS A 117 -3.38 -8.90 -4.26
C HIS A 117 -3.09 -9.38 -2.84
N ALA A 118 -3.59 -8.66 -1.84
CA ALA A 118 -3.33 -8.98 -0.44
C ALA A 118 -3.98 -10.31 0.00
N ALA A 119 -5.05 -10.72 -0.66
CA ALA A 119 -5.76 -11.95 -0.34
C ALA A 119 -5.05 -13.20 -0.86
N ALA A 120 -4.16 -13.06 -1.84
CA ALA A 120 -3.46 -14.19 -2.44
C ALA A 120 -2.12 -14.41 -1.75
N PRO A 121 -1.78 -15.67 -1.41
CA PRO A 121 -0.52 -15.96 -0.73
C PRO A 121 0.71 -15.80 -1.62
N THR A 122 0.53 -15.88 -2.95
CA THR A 122 1.62 -15.75 -3.91
C THR A 122 1.17 -14.92 -5.10
N TRP A 123 2.13 -14.46 -5.88
CA TRP A 123 1.89 -13.78 -7.14
C TRP A 123 1.07 -14.65 -8.09
N GLU A 124 1.43 -15.94 -8.20
CA GLU A 124 0.77 -16.87 -9.10
C GLU A 124 -0.66 -17.20 -8.67
N ALA A 125 -0.94 -17.18 -7.38
CA ALA A 125 -2.27 -17.45 -6.84
C ALA A 125 -3.20 -16.24 -6.89
N THR A 126 -2.72 -15.10 -7.33
CA THR A 126 -3.51 -13.87 -7.43
C THR A 126 -4.64 -14.04 -8.43
N ASP A 127 -5.83 -13.52 -8.11
CA ASP A 127 -6.99 -13.57 -8.99
C ASP A 127 -6.85 -12.51 -10.10
N TRP A 128 -6.08 -12.83 -11.10
CA TRP A 128 -5.77 -11.93 -12.21
C TRP A 128 -6.98 -11.58 -13.04
N SER A 129 -7.94 -12.50 -13.17
CA SER A 129 -9.17 -12.23 -13.90
C SER A 129 -9.98 -11.12 -13.25
N ARG A 130 -10.05 -11.15 -11.93
CA ARG A 130 -10.78 -10.12 -11.18
C ARG A 130 -10.05 -8.78 -11.27
N ILE A 131 -8.73 -8.78 -11.17
CA ILE A 131 -7.93 -7.57 -11.30
C ILE A 131 -8.15 -6.93 -12.68
N ALA A 132 -8.11 -7.73 -13.75
CA ALA A 132 -8.35 -7.24 -15.10
C ALA A 132 -9.75 -6.62 -15.23
N ALA A 133 -10.76 -7.26 -14.66
CA ALA A 133 -12.12 -6.73 -14.68
C ALA A 133 -12.23 -5.41 -13.91
N LEU A 134 -11.55 -5.28 -12.80
CA LEU A 134 -11.54 -4.05 -12.00
C LEU A 134 -10.84 -2.90 -12.74
N TYR A 135 -9.74 -3.18 -13.41
CA TYR A 135 -9.05 -2.17 -14.22
C TYR A 135 -9.91 -1.71 -15.40
N ALA A 136 -10.70 -2.62 -15.99
CA ALA A 136 -11.60 -2.25 -17.08
C ALA A 136 -12.66 -1.25 -16.60
N VAL A 137 -13.13 -1.38 -15.37
CA VAL A 137 -14.08 -0.42 -14.79
C VAL A 137 -13.39 0.89 -14.47
N LEU A 138 -12.16 0.82 -13.95
CA LEU A 138 -11.41 2.02 -13.53
C LEU A 138 -10.98 2.87 -14.73
N ALA A 139 -10.68 2.26 -15.85
CA ALA A 139 -10.25 2.97 -17.05
C ALA A 139 -11.40 3.84 -17.68
#